data_07fd559643e1d33867a91da0243533ee
#
_entry.id   07fd559643e1d33867a91da0243533ee
#
_cell.length_a   1.000
_cell.length_b   1.000
_cell.length_c   1.000
_cell.angle_alpha   90.00
_cell.angle_beta   90.00
_cell.angle_gamma   90.00
#
_symmetry.space_group_name_H-M   'P 1'
#
loop_
_entity.id
_entity.type
_entity.pdbx_description
1 polymer ?
#
loop_
_entity_poly.entity_id
_entity_poly.type
_entity_poly.pdbx_seq_one_letter_code
_entity_poly.pdbx_strand_id
1 'polypeptide(L)'
;LPAPEVRLVLAVSLDGRLAPAHGGAAQLGGRGDRRALEEALCWADGCLIGGRTLRLHGTTCLIRDADLLEQRQRAGLPPQPMALVVSRHGHFDPGLRFFSQPLRRGLLLSGAAAAAGTPAGFDVHWLLEAWPQTLGQLQAAGLQRLVLLGGAHLAGQLLAAGVVQELQLTLCPQVLAGPHSWVPERAMPPVPIGWQLLEHRAIGDGELLLRYRSPTAPPSRPDPCGSAC
;
A
#
# COMPACT_ATOMS: atom_id res chain seq x y z
N LEU A 1 14.37 14.37 8.26
CA LEU A 1 13.49 14.99 7.27
C LEU A 1 12.05 14.59 7.60
N PRO A 2 11.06 15.48 7.45
CA PRO A 2 9.67 15.06 7.56
C PRO A 2 9.40 13.99 6.50
N ALA A 3 8.64 12.95 6.88
CA ALA A 3 8.31 11.83 6.01
C ALA A 3 6.79 11.64 5.99
N PRO A 4 6.22 11.10 4.91
CA PRO A 4 4.81 10.76 4.85
C PRO A 4 4.47 9.69 5.88
N GLU A 5 3.22 9.67 6.33
CA GLU A 5 2.68 8.57 7.11
C GLU A 5 2.39 7.39 6.18
N VAL A 6 2.93 6.21 6.50
CA VAL A 6 2.79 4.99 5.69
C VAL A 6 1.90 3.99 6.42
N ARG A 7 0.80 3.59 5.78
CA ARG A 7 -0.10 2.53 6.24
C ARG A 7 0.04 1.31 5.32
N LEU A 8 0.48 0.19 5.88
CA LEU A 8 0.48 -1.11 5.19
C LEU A 8 -0.92 -1.71 5.27
N VAL A 9 -1.52 -1.99 4.10
CA VAL A 9 -2.88 -2.53 4.00
C VAL A 9 -2.84 -3.87 3.30
N LEU A 10 -3.27 -4.94 3.97
CA LEU A 10 -3.23 -6.31 3.48
C LEU A 10 -4.46 -7.11 3.91
N ALA A 11 -4.99 -7.92 3.00
CA ALA A 11 -5.83 -9.07 3.33
C ALA A 11 -4.94 -10.29 3.56
N VAL A 12 -5.12 -11.00 4.66
CA VAL A 12 -4.32 -12.16 5.04
C VAL A 12 -5.22 -13.29 5.52
N SER A 13 -4.80 -14.53 5.30
CA SER A 13 -5.46 -15.70 5.87
C SER A 13 -5.27 -15.76 7.40
N LEU A 14 -6.03 -16.61 8.10
CA LEU A 14 -5.92 -16.81 9.55
C LEU A 14 -4.51 -17.26 9.97
N ASP A 15 -3.79 -17.95 9.10
CA ASP A 15 -2.39 -18.36 9.30
C ASP A 15 -1.37 -17.38 8.70
N GLY A 16 -1.79 -16.13 8.37
CA GLY A 16 -0.91 -15.05 7.97
C GLY A 16 -0.32 -15.19 6.56
N ARG A 17 -1.05 -15.75 5.60
CA ARG A 17 -0.59 -15.93 4.22
C ARG A 17 -1.26 -14.95 3.27
N LEU A 18 -0.50 -14.56 2.21
CA LEU A 18 -0.98 -13.71 1.11
C LEU A 18 -1.39 -14.51 -0.13
N ALA A 19 -0.96 -15.75 -0.22
CA ALA A 19 -1.23 -16.63 -1.35
C ALA A 19 -1.20 -18.10 -0.93
N PRO A 20 -1.89 -18.99 -1.67
CA PRO A 20 -1.81 -20.43 -1.43
C PRO A 20 -0.41 -21.00 -1.69
N ALA A 21 -0.13 -22.21 -1.28
CA ALA A 21 1.21 -22.83 -1.32
C ALA A 21 1.84 -22.84 -2.72
N HIS A 22 1.02 -22.97 -3.79
CA HIS A 22 1.47 -22.93 -5.17
C HIS A 22 1.72 -21.50 -5.73
N GLY A 23 1.45 -20.48 -4.92
CA GLY A 23 1.59 -19.07 -5.32
C GLY A 23 0.40 -18.57 -6.15
N GLY A 24 0.58 -17.42 -6.80
CA GLY A 24 -0.45 -16.77 -7.60
C GLY A 24 -1.19 -15.67 -6.84
N ALA A 25 -2.19 -15.08 -7.50
CA ALA A 25 -3.06 -14.08 -6.87
C ALA A 25 -4.14 -14.80 -6.04
N ALA A 26 -4.12 -14.61 -4.72
CA ALA A 26 -5.23 -15.05 -3.88
C ALA A 26 -6.31 -13.97 -3.84
N GLN A 27 -7.56 -14.37 -4.04
CA GLN A 27 -8.72 -13.53 -3.74
C GLN A 27 -9.14 -13.84 -2.30
N LEU A 28 -8.44 -13.22 -1.34
CA LEU A 28 -8.67 -13.45 0.09
C LEU A 28 -9.86 -12.63 0.58
N GLY A 29 -9.88 -11.34 0.28
CA GLY A 29 -10.87 -10.41 0.79
C GLY A 29 -12.17 -10.40 0.03
N GLY A 30 -13.28 -10.24 0.75
CA GLY A 30 -14.64 -10.09 0.26
C GLY A 30 -15.05 -8.64 -0.01
N ARG A 31 -16.35 -8.36 0.13
CA ARG A 31 -16.90 -7.00 -0.04
C ARG A 31 -16.48 -6.06 1.08
N GLY A 32 -16.40 -6.57 2.32
CA GLY A 32 -15.96 -5.80 3.48
C GLY A 32 -14.51 -5.35 3.36
N ASP A 33 -13.61 -6.26 3.00
CA ASP A 33 -12.21 -5.96 2.74
C ASP A 33 -12.04 -4.93 1.62
N ARG A 34 -12.78 -5.08 0.50
CA ARG A 34 -12.76 -4.10 -0.58
C ARG A 34 -13.14 -2.70 -0.09
N ARG A 35 -14.21 -2.58 0.71
CA ARG A 35 -14.64 -1.30 1.28
C ARG A 35 -13.57 -0.73 2.20
N ALA A 36 -12.99 -1.54 3.08
CA ALA A 36 -11.91 -1.12 3.98
C ALA A 36 -10.64 -0.68 3.23
N LEU A 37 -10.32 -1.35 2.11
CA LEU A 37 -9.25 -0.94 1.21
C LEU A 37 -9.55 0.41 0.54
N GLU A 38 -10.75 0.61 0.04
CA GLU A 38 -11.16 1.88 -0.59
C GLU A 38 -11.19 3.04 0.43
N GLU A 39 -11.55 2.78 1.70
CA GLU A 39 -11.43 3.73 2.81
C GLU A 39 -9.96 4.12 3.05
N ALA A 40 -9.04 3.16 3.05
CA ALA A 40 -7.62 3.44 3.17
C ALA A 40 -7.08 4.27 1.98
N LEU A 41 -7.54 3.97 0.75
CA LEU A 41 -7.20 4.76 -0.43
C LEU A 41 -7.79 6.18 -0.37
N CYS A 42 -9.00 6.34 0.22
CA CYS A 42 -9.63 7.64 0.42
C CYS A 42 -8.76 8.55 1.30
N TRP A 43 -8.17 8.00 2.34
CA TRP A 43 -7.24 8.70 3.24
C TRP A 43 -5.92 9.09 2.56
N ALA A 44 -5.44 8.34 1.56
CA ALA A 44 -4.09 8.43 1.01
C ALA A 44 -3.94 9.49 -0.08
N ASP A 45 -2.75 10.10 -0.17
CA ASP A 45 -2.30 10.91 -1.30
C ASP A 45 -1.65 10.04 -2.39
N GLY A 46 -1.01 8.94 -1.97
CA GLY A 46 -0.35 7.99 -2.85
C GLY A 46 -0.52 6.53 -2.43
N CYS A 47 -0.41 5.63 -3.39
CA CYS A 47 -0.55 4.19 -3.22
C CYS A 47 0.69 3.47 -3.76
N LEU A 48 1.51 2.90 -2.86
CA LEU A 48 2.72 2.14 -3.20
C LEU A 48 2.40 0.70 -3.58
N ILE A 49 2.89 0.29 -4.76
CA ILE A 49 2.76 -1.09 -5.27
C ILE A 49 4.09 -1.56 -5.87
N GLY A 50 4.47 -2.81 -5.61
CA GLY A 50 5.65 -3.41 -6.23
C GLY A 50 5.44 -3.71 -7.71
N GLY A 51 6.45 -3.48 -8.55
CA GLY A 51 6.38 -3.75 -10.00
C GLY A 51 6.07 -5.21 -10.33
N ARG A 52 6.50 -6.18 -9.50
CA ARG A 52 6.11 -7.59 -9.66
C ARG A 52 4.61 -7.80 -9.42
N THR A 53 4.08 -7.17 -8.37
CA THR A 53 2.64 -7.22 -8.05
C THR A 53 1.82 -6.60 -9.17
N LEU A 54 2.27 -5.44 -9.70
CA LEU A 54 1.60 -4.81 -10.82
C LEU A 54 1.57 -5.70 -12.07
N ARG A 55 2.68 -6.38 -12.41
CA ARG A 55 2.72 -7.32 -13.55
C ARG A 55 1.79 -8.51 -13.35
N LEU A 56 1.67 -9.01 -12.11
CA LEU A 56 0.80 -10.15 -11.78
C LEU A 56 -0.69 -9.80 -11.90
N HIS A 57 -1.09 -8.62 -11.43
CA HIS A 57 -2.50 -8.21 -11.42
C HIS A 57 -2.92 -7.39 -12.64
N GLY A 58 -1.99 -6.77 -13.35
CA GLY A 58 -2.24 -5.91 -14.51
C GLY A 58 -2.92 -4.58 -14.20
N THR A 59 -3.27 -4.32 -12.93
CA THR A 59 -4.00 -3.14 -12.46
C THR A 59 -3.54 -2.76 -11.05
N THR A 60 -3.90 -1.55 -10.59
CA THR A 60 -3.93 -1.21 -9.16
C THR A 60 -5.35 -1.02 -8.66
N CYS A 61 -5.51 -0.93 -7.34
CA CYS A 61 -6.79 -0.69 -6.71
C CYS A 61 -7.26 0.75 -6.98
N LEU A 62 -8.57 0.91 -7.14
CA LEU A 62 -9.24 2.20 -7.32
C LEU A 62 -10.37 2.34 -6.30
N ILE A 63 -10.62 3.56 -5.89
CA ILE A 63 -11.86 3.92 -5.19
C ILE A 63 -12.98 3.92 -6.23
N ARG A 64 -14.02 3.14 -5.97
CA ARG A 64 -15.23 3.03 -6.82
C ARG A 64 -16.49 3.46 -6.09
N ASP A 65 -16.44 3.44 -4.77
CA ASP A 65 -17.53 3.86 -3.90
C ASP A 65 -17.76 5.37 -4.07
N ALA A 66 -19.00 5.73 -4.42
CA ALA A 66 -19.38 7.11 -4.71
C ALA A 66 -19.21 8.03 -3.49
N ASP A 67 -19.52 7.52 -2.29
CA ASP A 67 -19.43 8.31 -1.06
C ASP A 67 -17.98 8.65 -0.75
N LEU A 68 -17.04 7.71 -0.96
CA LEU A 68 -15.62 7.93 -0.76
C LEU A 68 -15.03 8.90 -1.79
N LEU A 69 -15.49 8.83 -3.05
CA LEU A 69 -15.10 9.79 -4.08
C LEU A 69 -15.58 11.20 -3.74
N GLU A 70 -16.83 11.33 -3.25
CA GLU A 70 -17.38 12.61 -2.81
C GLU A 70 -16.62 13.17 -1.60
N GLN A 71 -16.25 12.33 -0.63
CA GLN A 71 -15.44 12.74 0.52
C GLN A 71 -14.08 13.31 0.07
N ARG A 72 -13.40 12.66 -0.88
CA ARG A 72 -12.14 13.18 -1.44
C ARG A 72 -12.34 14.51 -2.14
N GLN A 73 -13.41 14.65 -2.92
CA GLN A 73 -13.73 15.90 -3.60
C GLN A 73 -13.99 17.04 -2.60
N ARG A 74 -14.73 16.79 -1.52
CA ARG A 74 -14.96 17.77 -0.44
C ARG A 74 -13.68 18.17 0.27
N ALA A 75 -12.73 17.24 0.39
CA ALA A 75 -11.41 17.47 0.96
C ALA A 75 -10.43 18.14 -0.03
N GLY A 76 -10.85 18.47 -1.25
CA GLY A 76 -9.99 19.06 -2.29
C GLY A 76 -8.93 18.11 -2.84
N LEU A 77 -9.10 16.80 -2.66
CA LEU A 77 -8.17 15.77 -3.12
C LEU A 77 -8.56 15.28 -4.53
N PRO A 78 -7.57 14.80 -5.32
CA PRO A 78 -7.87 14.10 -6.57
C PRO A 78 -8.78 12.89 -6.33
N PRO A 79 -9.63 12.47 -7.29
CA PRO A 79 -10.54 11.32 -7.12
C PRO A 79 -9.81 10.03 -6.74
N GLN A 80 -8.61 9.85 -7.23
CA GLN A 80 -7.77 8.69 -6.92
C GLN A 80 -6.43 9.14 -6.33
N PRO A 81 -5.85 8.40 -5.36
CA PRO A 81 -4.46 8.62 -4.95
C PRO A 81 -3.51 8.31 -6.13
N MET A 82 -2.34 8.95 -6.14
CA MET A 82 -1.31 8.66 -7.14
C MET A 82 -0.82 7.22 -6.98
N ALA A 83 -0.82 6.43 -8.06
CA ALA A 83 -0.20 5.11 -8.03
C ALA A 83 1.33 5.25 -8.12
N LEU A 84 2.03 4.76 -7.11
CA LEU A 84 3.50 4.79 -7.01
C LEU A 84 4.05 3.37 -7.21
N VAL A 85 4.59 3.11 -8.39
CA VAL A 85 5.13 1.78 -8.73
C VAL A 85 6.61 1.73 -8.35
N VAL A 86 7.00 0.72 -7.56
CA VAL A 86 8.40 0.48 -7.19
C VAL A 86 9.01 -0.55 -8.12
N SER A 87 10.01 -0.18 -8.91
CA SER A 87 10.64 -1.06 -9.89
C SER A 87 12.15 -0.83 -10.00
N ARG A 88 12.91 -1.91 -10.24
CA ARG A 88 14.35 -1.81 -10.53
C ARG A 88 14.65 -1.33 -11.94
N HIS A 89 13.79 -1.65 -12.91
CA HIS A 89 14.07 -1.44 -14.33
C HIS A 89 13.09 -0.52 -15.05
N GLY A 90 11.93 -0.24 -14.46
CA GLY A 90 10.93 0.68 -15.05
C GLY A 90 10.21 0.16 -16.31
N HIS A 91 10.50 -1.05 -16.78
CA HIS A 91 9.88 -1.61 -17.97
C HIS A 91 8.59 -2.34 -17.63
N PHE A 92 7.51 -1.93 -18.29
CA PHE A 92 6.18 -2.54 -18.18
C PHE A 92 5.58 -2.68 -19.58
N ASP A 93 4.76 -3.72 -19.75
CA ASP A 93 3.95 -3.88 -20.95
C ASP A 93 2.94 -2.72 -21.03
N PRO A 94 2.97 -1.91 -22.10
CA PRO A 94 2.01 -0.80 -22.27
C PRO A 94 0.56 -1.28 -22.43
N GLY A 95 0.32 -2.54 -22.73
CA GLY A 95 -1.00 -3.16 -22.79
C GLY A 95 -1.61 -3.47 -21.42
N LEU A 96 -0.88 -3.31 -20.30
CA LEU A 96 -1.46 -3.50 -18.98
C LEU A 96 -2.61 -2.52 -18.74
N ARG A 97 -3.73 -3.03 -18.25
CA ARG A 97 -4.92 -2.22 -17.91
C ARG A 97 -4.60 -1.08 -16.93
N PHE A 98 -3.53 -1.18 -16.17
CA PHE A 98 -3.00 -0.13 -15.31
C PHE A 98 -2.85 1.21 -16.05
N PHE A 99 -2.35 1.20 -17.29
CA PHE A 99 -2.09 2.43 -18.05
C PHE A 99 -3.37 3.09 -18.60
N SER A 100 -4.50 2.39 -18.58
CA SER A 100 -5.82 2.97 -18.91
C SER A 100 -6.64 3.37 -17.68
N GLN A 101 -6.14 3.14 -16.46
CA GLN A 101 -6.86 3.53 -15.24
C GLN A 101 -6.84 5.07 -15.07
N PRO A 102 -7.92 5.69 -14.56
CA PRO A 102 -8.05 7.15 -14.43
C PRO A 102 -7.34 7.68 -13.16
N LEU A 103 -5.99 7.58 -13.11
CA LEU A 103 -5.18 8.03 -12.00
C LEU A 103 -3.81 8.54 -12.47
N ARG A 104 -3.15 9.35 -11.65
CA ARG A 104 -1.76 9.75 -11.86
C ARG A 104 -0.81 8.62 -11.49
N ARG A 105 0.31 8.52 -12.21
CA ARG A 105 1.29 7.44 -12.09
C ARG A 105 2.66 7.98 -11.79
N GLY A 106 3.22 7.57 -10.66
CA GLY A 106 4.61 7.81 -10.30
C GLY A 106 5.41 6.52 -10.34
N LEU A 107 6.69 6.63 -10.60
CA LEU A 107 7.60 5.49 -10.66
C LEU A 107 8.80 5.74 -9.73
N LEU A 108 9.06 4.79 -8.83
CA LEU A 108 10.26 4.75 -8.01
C LEU A 108 11.25 3.78 -8.66
N LEU A 109 12.34 4.32 -9.20
CA LEU A 109 13.38 3.56 -9.91
C LEU A 109 14.65 3.43 -9.10
N SER A 110 15.21 2.24 -9.04
CA SER A 110 16.54 2.03 -8.46
C SER A 110 17.65 2.08 -9.52
N GLY A 111 18.82 2.59 -9.15
CA GLY A 111 20.04 2.57 -9.95
C GLY A 111 20.01 3.43 -11.22
N ALA A 112 20.81 3.02 -12.22
CA ALA A 112 21.01 3.78 -13.46
C ALA A 112 19.74 3.98 -14.32
N ALA A 113 18.70 3.18 -14.11
CA ALA A 113 17.44 3.32 -14.85
C ALA A 113 16.75 4.67 -14.61
N ALA A 114 16.96 5.28 -13.45
CA ALA A 114 16.41 6.60 -13.13
C ALA A 114 17.03 7.74 -13.95
N ALA A 115 18.25 7.58 -14.46
CA ALA A 115 18.96 8.60 -15.24
C ALA A 115 18.42 8.74 -16.69
N ALA A 116 17.64 7.76 -17.17
CA ALA A 116 17.14 7.72 -18.55
C ALA A 116 15.87 8.59 -18.80
N GLY A 117 15.39 9.31 -17.80
CA GLY A 117 14.16 10.10 -17.88
C GLY A 117 12.92 9.30 -17.46
N THR A 118 11.74 9.95 -17.49
CA THR A 118 10.49 9.32 -17.09
C THR A 118 10.04 8.30 -18.13
N PRO A 119 9.90 7.01 -17.77
CA PRO A 119 9.43 5.99 -18.71
C PRO A 119 8.00 6.27 -19.19
N ALA A 120 7.71 5.83 -20.42
CA ALA A 120 6.39 5.99 -21.04
C ALA A 120 5.26 5.43 -20.15
N GLY A 121 4.15 6.14 -20.07
CA GLY A 121 2.98 5.79 -19.25
C GLY A 121 3.04 6.24 -17.80
N PHE A 122 4.15 6.84 -17.36
CA PHE A 122 4.27 7.47 -16.03
C PHE A 122 4.34 8.99 -16.14
N ASP A 123 3.72 9.70 -15.21
CA ASP A 123 3.69 11.18 -15.18
C ASP A 123 4.97 11.76 -14.55
N VAL A 124 5.58 11.01 -13.63
CA VAL A 124 6.76 11.43 -12.86
C VAL A 124 7.54 10.20 -12.38
N HIS A 125 8.83 10.39 -12.15
CA HIS A 125 9.66 9.38 -11.49
C HIS A 125 10.57 9.99 -10.43
N TRP A 126 10.99 9.15 -9.49
CA TRP A 126 11.98 9.46 -8.45
C TRP A 126 13.03 8.37 -8.38
N LEU A 127 14.22 8.74 -7.95
CA LEU A 127 15.25 7.79 -7.63
C LEU A 127 14.88 7.04 -6.34
N LEU A 128 14.84 5.72 -6.40
CA LEU A 128 14.71 4.88 -5.21
C LEU A 128 16.06 4.76 -4.51
N GLU A 129 16.18 5.46 -3.42
CA GLU A 129 17.31 5.42 -2.48
C GLU A 129 16.97 4.55 -1.25
N ALA A 130 17.65 4.76 -0.13
CA ALA A 130 17.18 4.23 1.14
C ALA A 130 15.78 4.80 1.47
N TRP A 131 14.90 3.99 2.05
CA TRP A 131 13.49 4.37 2.23
C TRP A 131 13.28 5.72 2.93
N PRO A 132 14.04 6.09 3.99
CA PRO A 132 13.85 7.42 4.59
C PRO A 132 14.08 8.58 3.63
N GLN A 133 15.09 8.49 2.74
CA GLN A 133 15.37 9.51 1.72
C GLN A 133 14.29 9.55 0.64
N THR A 134 13.92 8.37 0.11
CA THR A 134 12.84 8.25 -0.89
C THR A 134 11.52 8.82 -0.37
N LEU A 135 11.14 8.50 0.87
CA LEU A 135 9.95 9.04 1.50
C LEU A 135 10.04 10.56 1.69
N GLY A 136 11.22 11.09 2.02
CA GLY A 136 11.46 12.54 2.08
C GLY A 136 11.23 13.23 0.73
N GLN A 137 11.64 12.63 -0.38
CA GLN A 137 11.37 13.15 -1.74
C GLN A 137 9.85 13.15 -2.04
N LEU A 138 9.13 12.08 -1.68
CA LEU A 138 7.68 11.99 -1.85
C LEU A 138 6.94 13.04 -1.01
N GLN A 139 7.38 13.24 0.24
CA GLN A 139 6.85 14.28 1.11
C GLN A 139 7.06 15.69 0.50
N ALA A 140 8.24 15.97 -0.03
CA ALA A 140 8.55 17.23 -0.69
C ALA A 140 7.70 17.44 -1.95
N ALA A 141 7.27 16.37 -2.62
CA ALA A 141 6.33 16.41 -3.74
C ALA A 141 4.85 16.51 -3.30
N GLY A 142 4.57 16.72 -2.01
CA GLY A 142 3.22 16.92 -1.47
C GLY A 142 2.50 15.64 -1.05
N LEU A 143 3.12 14.47 -1.15
CA LEU A 143 2.53 13.20 -0.73
C LEU A 143 2.76 12.99 0.77
N GLN A 144 1.75 13.23 1.57
CA GLN A 144 1.85 13.20 3.03
C GLN A 144 1.38 11.89 3.65
N ARG A 145 0.55 11.13 2.94
CA ARG A 145 -0.08 9.89 3.40
C ARG A 145 0.01 8.86 2.30
N LEU A 146 0.60 7.72 2.63
CA LEU A 146 0.83 6.64 1.67
C LEU A 146 0.18 5.35 2.15
N VAL A 147 -0.58 4.72 1.29
CA VAL A 147 -1.00 3.33 1.44
C VAL A 147 0.01 2.44 0.74
N LEU A 148 0.50 1.43 1.44
CA LEU A 148 1.35 0.37 0.88
C LEU A 148 0.51 -0.89 0.68
N LEU A 149 0.29 -1.27 -0.59
CA LEU A 149 -0.50 -2.45 -0.95
C LEU A 149 0.34 -3.74 -1.13
N GLY A 150 1.62 -3.67 -0.82
CA GLY A 150 2.50 -4.84 -0.91
C GLY A 150 3.01 -5.08 -2.35
N GLY A 151 3.53 -6.25 -2.84
CA GLY A 151 3.60 -7.57 -2.16
C GLY A 151 4.61 -7.69 -1.01
N ALA A 152 4.68 -8.90 -0.49
CA ALA A 152 5.42 -9.20 0.73
C ALA A 152 6.86 -8.66 0.75
N HIS A 153 7.57 -8.72 -0.37
CA HIS A 153 8.96 -8.24 -0.45
C HIS A 153 9.05 -6.72 -0.23
N LEU A 154 8.17 -5.94 -0.86
CA LEU A 154 8.13 -4.48 -0.69
C LEU A 154 7.69 -4.12 0.73
N ALA A 155 6.63 -4.76 1.24
CA ALA A 155 6.18 -4.60 2.62
C ALA A 155 7.30 -4.90 3.63
N GLY A 156 8.01 -6.02 3.43
CA GLY A 156 9.14 -6.40 4.24
C GLY A 156 10.28 -5.38 4.25
N GLN A 157 10.60 -4.78 3.11
CA GLN A 157 11.63 -3.73 3.04
C GLN A 157 11.25 -2.47 3.84
N LEU A 158 10.00 -2.00 3.75
CA LEU A 158 9.56 -0.83 4.50
C LEU A 158 9.44 -1.12 6.00
N LEU A 159 8.99 -2.33 6.38
CA LEU A 159 8.96 -2.77 7.77
C LEU A 159 10.37 -2.83 8.36
N ALA A 160 11.32 -3.45 7.65
CA ALA A 160 12.71 -3.53 8.08
C ALA A 160 13.39 -2.15 8.19
N ALA A 161 12.98 -1.20 7.35
CA ALA A 161 13.45 0.18 7.42
C ALA A 161 12.78 1.01 8.54
N GLY A 162 11.80 0.45 9.27
CA GLY A 162 11.10 1.12 10.36
C GLY A 162 10.23 2.30 9.91
N VAL A 163 9.81 2.33 8.64
CA VAL A 163 9.08 3.46 8.04
C VAL A 163 7.58 3.21 7.86
N VAL A 164 7.06 2.13 8.42
CA VAL A 164 5.62 1.83 8.45
C VAL A 164 5.06 2.29 9.80
N GLN A 165 4.12 3.23 9.79
CA GLN A 165 3.50 3.76 11.00
C GLN A 165 2.23 3.01 11.39
N GLU A 166 1.47 2.52 10.41
CA GLU A 166 0.24 1.77 10.68
C GLU A 166 0.18 0.47 9.89
N LEU A 167 -0.40 -0.55 10.53
CA LEU A 167 -0.82 -1.79 9.88
C LEU A 167 -2.35 -1.80 9.83
N GLN A 168 -2.90 -2.09 8.67
CA GLN A 168 -4.31 -2.39 8.48
C GLN A 168 -4.40 -3.79 7.88
N LEU A 169 -4.87 -4.74 8.67
CA LEU A 169 -4.95 -6.15 8.29
C LEU A 169 -6.41 -6.59 8.26
N THR A 170 -6.84 -7.15 7.16
CA THR A 170 -8.08 -7.93 7.09
C THR A 170 -7.76 -9.40 7.29
N LEU A 171 -8.20 -9.97 8.42
CA LEU A 171 -8.14 -11.41 8.63
C LEU A 171 -9.31 -12.07 7.90
N CYS A 172 -8.98 -12.83 6.86
CA CYS A 172 -9.94 -13.58 6.07
C CYS A 172 -10.11 -14.99 6.65
N PRO A 173 -11.34 -15.55 6.71
CA PRO A 173 -11.63 -16.81 7.40
C PRO A 173 -11.16 -18.05 6.60
N GLN A 174 -9.89 -18.06 6.20
CA GLN A 174 -9.27 -19.12 5.42
C GLN A 174 -7.92 -19.49 6.02
N VAL A 175 -7.51 -20.75 5.86
CA VAL A 175 -6.16 -21.24 6.18
C VAL A 175 -5.53 -21.71 4.87
N LEU A 176 -4.42 -21.12 4.48
CA LEU A 176 -3.80 -21.36 3.18
C LEU A 176 -2.56 -22.23 3.24
N ALA A 177 -1.85 -22.25 4.37
CA ALA A 177 -0.56 -22.89 4.55
C ALA A 177 0.53 -22.37 3.55
N GLY A 178 1.68 -23.03 3.49
CA GLY A 178 2.74 -22.73 2.53
C GLY A 178 3.62 -21.54 2.89
N PRO A 179 4.53 -21.13 1.97
CA PRO A 179 5.62 -20.21 2.28
C PRO A 179 5.28 -18.71 2.14
N HIS A 180 4.09 -18.38 1.63
CA HIS A 180 3.77 -16.99 1.23
C HIS A 180 3.28 -16.13 2.39
N SER A 181 4.10 -16.01 3.45
CA SER A 181 3.82 -15.11 4.58
C SER A 181 3.76 -13.63 4.13
N TRP A 182 2.91 -12.84 4.78
CA TRP A 182 2.84 -11.39 4.56
C TRP A 182 4.10 -10.67 5.07
N VAL A 183 4.81 -11.25 6.05
CA VAL A 183 6.13 -10.78 6.50
C VAL A 183 7.17 -11.84 6.14
N PRO A 184 8.07 -11.56 5.18
CA PRO A 184 9.19 -12.43 4.89
C PRO A 184 10.13 -12.55 6.11
N GLU A 185 10.66 -13.74 6.39
CA GLU A 185 11.55 -13.99 7.53
C GLU A 185 12.72 -13.01 7.61
N ARG A 186 13.31 -12.67 6.46
CA ARG A 186 14.43 -11.71 6.36
C ARG A 186 14.06 -10.24 6.64
N ALA A 187 12.78 -9.95 6.75
CA ALA A 187 12.28 -8.60 7.02
C ALA A 187 11.91 -8.38 8.49
N MET A 188 12.05 -9.39 9.32
CA MET A 188 11.76 -9.29 10.74
C MET A 188 12.88 -8.53 11.47
N PRO A 189 12.55 -7.54 12.30
CA PRO A 189 13.53 -6.96 13.20
C PRO A 189 14.04 -8.03 14.18
N PRO A 190 15.30 -7.93 14.64
CA PRO A 190 15.89 -8.90 15.55
C PRO A 190 15.22 -8.93 16.93
N VAL A 191 14.45 -7.90 17.26
CA VAL A 191 13.69 -7.76 18.51
C VAL A 191 12.21 -7.60 18.16
N PRO A 192 11.29 -8.34 18.82
CA PRO A 192 9.86 -8.16 18.64
C PRO A 192 9.44 -6.71 18.93
N ILE A 193 8.66 -6.13 18.04
CA ILE A 193 8.08 -4.80 18.22
C ILE A 193 6.60 -4.97 18.60
N GLY A 194 6.21 -4.43 19.77
CA GLY A 194 4.80 -4.36 20.15
C GLY A 194 4.08 -3.29 19.34
N TRP A 195 2.89 -3.60 18.86
CA TRP A 195 2.03 -2.67 18.14
C TRP A 195 0.80 -2.33 18.98
N GLN A 196 0.35 -1.09 18.97
CA GLN A 196 -0.84 -0.65 19.67
C GLN A 196 -2.07 -0.85 18.80
N LEU A 197 -3.08 -1.57 19.30
CA LEU A 197 -4.37 -1.70 18.64
C LEU A 197 -5.10 -0.36 18.62
N LEU A 198 -5.48 0.10 17.43
CA LEU A 198 -6.28 1.31 17.20
C LEU A 198 -7.75 0.97 16.97
N GLU A 199 -8.02 -0.07 16.17
CA GLU A 199 -9.37 -0.40 15.71
C GLU A 199 -9.48 -1.91 15.50
N HIS A 200 -10.64 -2.44 15.81
CA HIS A 200 -11.08 -3.78 15.38
C HIS A 200 -12.56 -3.74 15.02
N ARG A 201 -12.94 -4.31 13.89
CA ARG A 201 -14.36 -4.42 13.52
C ARG A 201 -14.60 -5.62 12.60
N ALA A 202 -15.74 -6.31 12.78
CA ALA A 202 -16.24 -7.26 11.80
C ALA A 202 -16.73 -6.50 10.56
N ILE A 203 -16.29 -6.92 9.38
CA ILE A 203 -16.58 -6.24 8.11
C ILE A 203 -17.44 -7.07 7.15
N GLY A 204 -18.03 -8.14 7.65
CA GLY A 204 -18.87 -9.06 6.88
C GLY A 204 -18.08 -10.30 6.42
N ASP A 205 -18.78 -11.27 5.87
CA ASP A 205 -18.23 -12.50 5.28
C ASP A 205 -17.27 -13.30 6.22
N GLY A 206 -17.40 -13.11 7.55
CA GLY A 206 -16.49 -13.69 8.56
C GLY A 206 -15.13 -12.97 8.65
N GLU A 207 -14.97 -11.84 8.00
CA GLU A 207 -13.73 -11.07 7.99
C GLU A 207 -13.64 -10.12 9.18
N LEU A 208 -12.41 -9.93 9.69
CA LEU A 208 -12.11 -9.02 10.80
C LEU A 208 -11.04 -8.01 10.35
N LEU A 209 -11.39 -6.72 10.37
CA LEU A 209 -10.45 -5.63 10.18
C LEU A 209 -9.73 -5.33 11.49
N LEU A 210 -8.41 -5.23 11.43
CA LEU A 210 -7.54 -4.82 12.53
C LEU A 210 -6.66 -3.67 12.07
N ARG A 211 -6.59 -2.59 12.86
CA ARG A 211 -5.62 -1.52 12.67
C ARG A 211 -4.72 -1.40 13.89
N TYR A 212 -3.44 -1.33 13.62
CA TYR A 212 -2.40 -1.17 14.64
C TYR A 212 -1.50 -0.01 14.30
N ARG A 213 -0.93 0.61 15.34
CA ARG A 213 0.06 1.68 15.24
C ARG A 213 1.40 1.23 15.80
N SER A 214 2.47 1.60 15.12
CA SER A 214 3.84 1.41 15.61
C SER A 214 4.06 2.24 16.88
N PRO A 215 4.73 1.69 17.90
CA PRO A 215 5.03 2.43 19.14
C PRO A 215 5.99 3.61 18.91
N THR A 216 6.73 3.60 17.80
CA THR A 216 7.68 4.66 17.43
C THR A 216 7.08 5.69 16.46
N ALA A 217 5.81 5.51 16.06
CA ALA A 217 5.16 6.40 15.13
C ALA A 217 4.86 7.77 15.81
N PRO A 218 5.06 8.89 15.08
CA PRO A 218 4.58 10.20 15.53
C PRO A 218 3.04 10.20 15.61
N PRO A 219 2.40 11.17 16.27
CA PRO A 219 0.95 11.29 16.27
C PRO A 219 0.37 11.25 14.85
N SER A 220 -0.80 10.60 14.70
CA SER A 220 -1.49 10.51 13.40
C SER A 220 -1.82 11.90 12.87
N ARG A 221 -1.66 12.07 11.57
CA ARG A 221 -2.16 13.26 10.89
C ARG A 221 -3.69 13.21 10.84
N PRO A 222 -4.37 14.38 10.84
CA PRO A 222 -5.82 14.41 10.68
C PRO A 222 -6.26 13.66 9.42
N ASP A 223 -7.35 12.89 9.53
CA ASP A 223 -7.96 12.24 8.39
C ASP A 223 -8.69 13.29 7.53
N PRO A 224 -8.29 13.50 6.27
CA PRO A 224 -8.91 14.51 5.41
C PRO A 224 -10.33 14.13 4.99
N CYS A 225 -10.62 12.84 4.98
CA CYS A 225 -11.92 12.30 4.59
C CYS A 225 -12.89 12.14 5.77
N GLY A 226 -12.43 12.47 7.02
CA GLY A 226 -13.26 12.44 8.21
C GLY A 226 -13.88 11.06 8.42
N SER A 227 -13.10 10.07 8.88
CA SER A 227 -13.70 8.87 9.43
C SER A 227 -14.51 9.30 10.65
N ALA A 228 -15.82 9.40 10.50
CA ALA A 228 -16.71 9.46 11.66
C ALA A 228 -16.45 8.18 12.48
N CYS A 229 -15.91 8.37 13.68
CA CYS A 229 -15.85 7.33 14.71
C CYS A 229 -17.24 6.84 15.05
#